data_f383113318c78ebd9a134171c6b6089c
#
_entry.id   f383113318c78ebd9a134171c6b6089c
#
_cell.length_a   1.000
_cell.length_b   1.000
_cell.length_c   1.000
_cell.angle_alpha   90.00
_cell.angle_beta   90.00
_cell.angle_gamma   90.00
#
_symmetry.space_group_name_H-M   'P 1'
#
loop_
_entity.id
_entity.type
_entity.pdbx_description
1 polymer ?
#
loop_
_entity_poly.entity_id
_entity_poly.type
_entity_poly.pdbx_seq_one_letter_code
_entity_poly.pdbx_strand_id
1 'polypeptide(L)'
;SYTSVENARLNMQAEAADLDFDGALLAANEAWEEALGRIRVEGGKREDRVKFYTGLFHAVLGRGLASDVNGAYPANDGTVGQIPLDPAGNPLHNHYNTDAIWGGFWNLTQLWSIAYPEYYADWISSQLLVYKDAGWLGDGIACSKYVSGVGTNFTGLAIAAAYNCGIRNFDVALGYEAARKNELGSEGRPAGAGKLDVGQFVERGYSPYSTELHMQTTPRGSGFSASHTLEYSFSAYAVAQMARQLGHEADYEQLKKLSGGWELLFDPETKYIRPRDRSGEFIADFDPYAAWAGFQEGNAVQYLSLIHISEPTRP
;
A
#
# COMPACT_ATOMS: atom_id res chain seq x y z
N SER A 1 -2.17 17.12 -17.57
CA SER A 1 -1.68 17.75 -16.33
C SER A 1 -2.76 17.86 -15.30
N TYR A 2 -2.40 17.70 -14.04
CA TYR A 2 -3.27 17.94 -12.87
C TYR A 2 -2.95 19.29 -12.18
N THR A 3 -1.96 20.04 -12.71
CA THR A 3 -1.44 21.25 -12.05
C THR A 3 -1.86 22.54 -12.75
N SER A 4 -1.65 22.66 -14.06
CA SER A 4 -2.05 23.82 -14.83
C SER A 4 -2.22 23.55 -16.33
N VAL A 5 -2.86 24.49 -17.04
CA VAL A 5 -2.98 24.47 -18.52
C VAL A 5 -1.60 24.67 -19.16
N GLU A 6 -0.75 25.50 -18.57
CA GLU A 6 0.62 25.76 -19.03
C GLU A 6 1.45 24.48 -18.97
N ASN A 7 1.39 23.73 -17.87
CA ASN A 7 2.07 22.45 -17.73
C ASN A 7 1.51 21.40 -18.69
N ALA A 8 0.20 21.40 -18.96
CA ALA A 8 -0.37 20.53 -19.98
C ALA A 8 0.21 20.79 -21.38
N ARG A 9 0.44 22.08 -21.71
CA ARG A 9 1.09 22.45 -22.98
C ARG A 9 2.56 22.05 -23.02
N LEU A 10 3.29 22.19 -21.90
CA LEU A 10 4.67 21.71 -21.78
C LEU A 10 4.76 20.20 -21.97
N ASN A 11 3.87 19.43 -21.36
CA ASN A 11 3.82 17.98 -21.55
C ASN A 11 3.57 17.61 -23.02
N MET A 12 2.63 18.28 -23.69
CA MET A 12 2.39 18.05 -25.13
C MET A 12 3.59 18.39 -25.98
N GLN A 13 4.28 19.48 -25.69
CA GLN A 13 5.50 19.86 -26.44
C GLN A 13 6.62 18.84 -26.23
N ALA A 14 6.80 18.33 -25.01
CA ALA A 14 7.85 17.38 -24.70
C ALA A 14 7.61 16.00 -25.28
N GLU A 15 6.33 15.56 -25.32
CA GLU A 15 6.00 14.16 -25.62
C GLU A 15 5.35 13.95 -26.99
N ALA A 16 4.73 14.98 -27.57
CA ALA A 16 3.84 14.78 -28.73
C ALA A 16 3.93 15.88 -29.80
N ALA A 17 4.82 16.88 -29.71
CA ALA A 17 4.85 18.01 -30.65
C ALA A 17 5.07 17.59 -32.10
N ASP A 18 5.93 16.61 -32.31
CA ASP A 18 6.36 16.13 -33.64
C ASP A 18 5.94 14.67 -33.91
N LEU A 19 5.06 14.10 -33.08
CA LEU A 19 4.57 12.72 -33.26
C LEU A 19 3.46 12.66 -34.31
N ASP A 20 3.74 11.91 -35.38
CA ASP A 20 2.69 11.37 -36.25
C ASP A 20 2.18 10.04 -35.68
N PHE A 21 1.16 9.45 -36.31
CA PHE A 21 0.55 8.21 -35.85
C PHE A 21 1.55 7.04 -35.84
N ASP A 22 2.36 6.89 -36.88
CA ASP A 22 3.31 5.78 -37.01
C ASP A 22 4.46 5.93 -35.98
N GLY A 23 4.95 7.14 -35.78
CA GLY A 23 5.93 7.45 -34.74
C GLY A 23 5.40 7.19 -33.34
N ALA A 24 4.15 7.58 -33.04
CA ALA A 24 3.53 7.29 -31.75
C ALA A 24 3.33 5.79 -31.51
N LEU A 25 2.91 5.05 -32.54
CA LEU A 25 2.76 3.59 -32.49
C LEU A 25 4.10 2.90 -32.23
N LEU A 26 5.16 3.33 -32.92
CA LEU A 26 6.51 2.79 -32.72
C LEU A 26 7.00 3.04 -31.28
N ALA A 27 6.93 4.27 -30.80
CA ALA A 27 7.34 4.65 -29.44
C ALA A 27 6.57 3.86 -28.37
N ALA A 28 5.26 3.68 -28.53
CA ALA A 28 4.44 2.90 -27.61
C ALA A 28 4.85 1.41 -27.61
N ASN A 29 5.11 0.83 -28.79
CA ASN A 29 5.57 -0.56 -28.89
C ASN A 29 6.95 -0.73 -28.22
N GLU A 30 7.89 0.17 -28.46
CA GLU A 30 9.23 0.12 -27.84
C GLU A 30 9.13 0.22 -26.31
N ALA A 31 8.32 1.14 -25.77
CA ALA A 31 8.12 1.27 -24.33
C ALA A 31 7.52 0.01 -23.70
N TRP A 32 6.54 -0.63 -24.37
CA TRP A 32 5.97 -1.88 -23.90
C TRP A 32 6.91 -3.07 -24.04
N GLU A 33 7.71 -3.15 -25.11
CA GLU A 33 8.74 -4.19 -25.25
C GLU A 33 9.83 -4.05 -24.17
N GLU A 34 10.24 -2.85 -23.83
CA GLU A 34 11.15 -2.62 -22.70
C GLU A 34 10.53 -3.06 -21.37
N ALA A 35 9.30 -2.62 -21.09
CA ALA A 35 8.65 -2.92 -19.82
C ALA A 35 8.37 -4.43 -19.65
N LEU A 36 7.78 -5.08 -20.65
CA LEU A 36 7.44 -6.50 -20.60
C LEU A 36 8.65 -7.41 -20.79
N GLY A 37 9.64 -6.95 -21.55
CA GLY A 37 10.89 -7.68 -21.82
C GLY A 37 11.82 -7.84 -20.61
N ARG A 38 11.54 -7.18 -19.50
CA ARG A 38 12.28 -7.38 -18.23
C ARG A 38 12.12 -8.80 -17.68
N ILE A 39 11.01 -9.48 -17.98
CA ILE A 39 10.80 -10.89 -17.66
C ILE A 39 10.61 -11.67 -18.95
N ARG A 40 11.56 -12.55 -19.25
CA ARG A 40 11.51 -13.40 -20.43
C ARG A 40 11.15 -14.82 -20.02
N VAL A 41 10.12 -15.37 -20.64
CA VAL A 41 9.68 -16.76 -20.42
C VAL A 41 9.85 -17.59 -21.67
N GLU A 42 10.33 -18.80 -21.51
CA GLU A 42 10.55 -19.76 -22.56
C GLU A 42 9.80 -21.08 -22.29
N GLY A 43 9.63 -21.89 -23.32
CA GLY A 43 8.93 -23.18 -23.22
C GLY A 43 7.41 -23.02 -23.25
N GLY A 44 6.68 -24.09 -22.90
CA GLY A 44 5.23 -24.15 -22.93
C GLY A 44 4.63 -23.96 -24.32
N LYS A 45 3.31 -23.83 -24.36
CA LYS A 45 2.57 -23.52 -25.60
C LYS A 45 2.54 -22.01 -25.83
N ARG A 46 2.25 -21.60 -27.08
CA ARG A 46 2.09 -20.18 -27.40
C ARG A 46 1.02 -19.51 -26.52
N GLU A 47 -0.09 -20.20 -26.28
CA GLU A 47 -1.20 -19.71 -25.46
C GLU A 47 -0.80 -19.44 -24.01
N ASP A 48 0.11 -20.21 -23.44
CA ASP A 48 0.61 -20.01 -22.06
C ASP A 48 1.47 -18.76 -21.99
N ARG A 49 2.31 -18.52 -23.00
CA ARG A 49 3.10 -17.29 -23.12
C ARG A 49 2.22 -16.05 -23.32
N VAL A 50 1.16 -16.15 -24.13
CA VAL A 50 0.16 -15.08 -24.30
C VAL A 50 -0.48 -14.75 -22.96
N LYS A 51 -0.93 -15.75 -22.20
CA LYS A 51 -1.51 -15.54 -20.84
C LYS A 51 -0.53 -14.86 -19.91
N PHE A 52 0.74 -15.30 -19.90
CA PHE A 52 1.77 -14.72 -19.06
C PHE A 52 1.98 -13.23 -19.37
N TYR A 53 2.23 -12.87 -20.62
CA TYR A 53 2.48 -11.48 -20.99
C TYR A 53 1.22 -10.59 -20.89
N THR A 54 0.03 -11.15 -21.12
CA THR A 54 -1.23 -10.44 -20.83
C THR A 54 -1.37 -10.15 -19.35
N GLY A 55 -1.06 -11.12 -18.47
CA GLY A 55 -1.06 -10.93 -17.03
C GLY A 55 -0.01 -9.90 -16.58
N LEU A 56 1.21 -9.96 -17.13
CA LEU A 56 2.26 -8.99 -16.85
C LEU A 56 1.88 -7.58 -17.30
N PHE A 57 1.30 -7.44 -18.50
CA PHE A 57 0.76 -6.16 -18.99
C PHE A 57 -0.26 -5.57 -17.99
N HIS A 58 -1.23 -6.35 -17.53
CA HIS A 58 -2.21 -5.89 -16.56
C HIS A 58 -1.58 -5.55 -15.20
N ALA A 59 -0.53 -6.28 -14.79
CA ALA A 59 0.17 -6.01 -13.53
C ALA A 59 0.93 -4.67 -13.52
N VAL A 60 1.47 -4.25 -14.67
CA VAL A 60 2.20 -2.98 -14.80
C VAL A 60 1.34 -1.82 -15.31
N LEU A 61 0.12 -2.11 -15.77
CA LEU A 61 -0.85 -1.09 -16.17
C LEU A 61 -1.50 -0.45 -14.94
N GLY A 62 -1.82 0.83 -14.99
CA GLY A 62 -2.76 1.44 -14.07
C GLY A 62 -2.17 2.18 -12.87
N ARG A 63 -0.87 2.35 -12.79
CA ARG A 63 -0.24 3.28 -11.82
C ARG A 63 0.24 4.52 -12.56
N GLY A 64 -0.74 5.28 -13.08
CA GLY A 64 -0.50 6.39 -13.99
C GLY A 64 0.32 7.52 -13.37
N LEU A 65 1.12 8.17 -14.20
CA LEU A 65 1.86 9.38 -13.85
C LEU A 65 0.91 10.49 -13.43
N ALA A 66 1.26 11.19 -12.37
CA ALA A 66 0.53 12.35 -11.85
C ALA A 66 1.40 13.61 -11.74
N SER A 67 2.67 13.53 -12.18
CA SER A 67 3.56 14.68 -12.33
C SER A 67 3.64 15.15 -13.78
N ASP A 68 3.95 16.41 -13.95
CA ASP A 68 4.27 17.04 -15.23
C ASP A 68 5.75 16.85 -15.59
N VAL A 69 6.11 17.05 -16.84
CA VAL A 69 7.50 16.87 -17.34
C VAL A 69 8.54 17.72 -16.62
N ASN A 70 8.13 18.87 -16.08
CA ASN A 70 8.97 19.73 -15.26
C ASN A 70 9.00 19.37 -13.78
N GLY A 71 8.35 18.25 -13.38
CA GLY A 71 8.29 17.77 -12.00
C GLY A 71 7.24 18.45 -11.11
N ALA A 72 6.38 19.30 -11.67
CA ALA A 72 5.24 19.81 -10.93
C ALA A 72 4.23 18.67 -10.66
N TYR A 73 3.66 18.62 -9.45
CA TYR A 73 2.65 17.63 -9.09
C TYR A 73 1.53 18.22 -8.24
N PRO A 74 0.33 17.64 -8.24
CA PRO A 74 -0.76 18.10 -7.37
C PRO A 74 -0.48 17.67 -5.93
N ALA A 75 -0.25 18.62 -5.02
CA ALA A 75 -0.04 18.35 -3.61
C ALA A 75 -1.34 17.97 -2.89
N ASN A 76 -1.24 17.27 -1.75
CA ASN A 76 -2.41 16.78 -1.01
C ASN A 76 -3.31 17.93 -0.50
N ASP A 77 -2.75 19.07 -0.14
CA ASP A 77 -3.48 20.27 0.30
C ASP A 77 -4.20 21.02 -0.84
N GLY A 78 -3.95 20.64 -2.09
CA GLY A 78 -4.52 21.27 -3.28
C GLY A 78 -3.65 22.35 -3.90
N THR A 79 -2.46 22.58 -3.40
CA THR A 79 -1.43 23.40 -4.04
C THR A 79 -0.68 22.62 -5.11
N VAL A 80 0.27 23.25 -5.77
CA VAL A 80 1.18 22.60 -6.71
C VAL A 80 2.54 22.43 -6.02
N GLY A 81 2.95 21.18 -5.87
CA GLY A 81 4.27 20.81 -5.36
C GLY A 81 5.29 20.69 -6.48
N GLN A 82 6.57 20.59 -6.09
CA GLN A 82 7.70 20.41 -7.01
C GLN A 82 8.55 19.23 -6.57
N ILE A 83 8.69 18.24 -7.44
CA ILE A 83 9.64 17.14 -7.28
C ILE A 83 11.05 17.73 -7.30
N PRO A 84 11.98 17.30 -6.41
CA PRO A 84 13.36 17.75 -6.47
C PRO A 84 13.97 17.54 -7.86
N LEU A 85 14.75 18.51 -8.31
CA LEU A 85 15.40 18.48 -9.62
C LEU A 85 16.88 18.13 -9.48
N ASP A 86 17.43 17.49 -10.52
CA ASP A 86 18.85 17.30 -10.69
C ASP A 86 19.55 18.63 -11.13
N PRO A 87 20.88 18.70 -11.18
CA PRO A 87 21.59 19.89 -11.65
C PRO A 87 21.29 20.30 -13.10
N ALA A 88 20.73 19.41 -13.92
CA ALA A 88 20.31 19.68 -15.28
C ALA A 88 18.85 20.17 -15.36
N GLY A 89 18.11 20.18 -14.24
CA GLY A 89 16.73 20.61 -14.15
C GLY A 89 15.70 19.51 -14.40
N ASN A 90 16.10 18.25 -14.44
CA ASN A 90 15.18 17.11 -14.59
C ASN A 90 14.64 16.65 -13.24
N PRO A 91 13.36 16.23 -13.14
CA PRO A 91 12.82 15.64 -11.92
C PRO A 91 13.59 14.36 -11.53
N LEU A 92 13.95 14.22 -10.24
CA LEU A 92 14.68 13.06 -9.73
C LEU A 92 13.87 11.77 -9.74
N HIS A 93 12.56 11.87 -9.75
CA HIS A 93 11.63 10.75 -9.82
C HIS A 93 10.27 11.23 -10.35
N ASN A 94 9.36 10.31 -10.59
CA ASN A 94 7.99 10.65 -10.96
C ASN A 94 7.06 10.72 -9.73
N HIS A 95 5.85 11.23 -9.92
CA HIS A 95 4.74 11.14 -8.97
C HIS A 95 3.63 10.28 -9.56
N TYR A 96 3.01 9.44 -8.73
CA TYR A 96 2.05 8.43 -9.18
C TYR A 96 0.74 8.48 -8.42
N ASN A 97 -0.36 8.22 -9.11
CA ASN A 97 -1.62 7.83 -8.50
C ASN A 97 -1.53 6.38 -7.98
N THR A 98 -2.11 6.12 -6.82
CA THR A 98 -2.08 4.80 -6.17
C THR A 98 -3.42 4.46 -5.52
N ASP A 99 -4.48 4.66 -6.28
CA ASP A 99 -5.86 4.59 -5.81
C ASP A 99 -6.27 3.25 -5.18
N ALA A 100 -5.61 2.16 -5.44
CA ALA A 100 -5.97 0.85 -4.91
C ALA A 100 -4.74 0.05 -4.44
N ILE A 101 -3.83 0.68 -3.71
CA ILE A 101 -2.59 0.01 -3.26
C ILE A 101 -2.86 -1.12 -2.26
N TRP A 102 -3.99 -1.11 -1.55
CA TRP A 102 -4.35 -2.17 -0.62
C TRP A 102 -4.42 -3.57 -1.24
N GLY A 103 -4.61 -3.69 -2.57
CA GLY A 103 -4.48 -4.95 -3.29
C GLY A 103 -3.07 -5.26 -3.80
N GLY A 104 -2.15 -4.31 -3.75
CA GLY A 104 -0.81 -4.43 -4.35
C GLY A 104 0.13 -5.36 -3.59
N PHE A 105 -0.07 -5.54 -2.30
CA PHE A 105 0.84 -6.33 -1.45
C PHE A 105 0.74 -7.84 -1.68
N TRP A 106 -0.34 -8.34 -2.27
CA TRP A 106 -0.52 -9.78 -2.50
C TRP A 106 0.55 -10.37 -3.42
N ASN A 107 0.91 -9.64 -4.48
CA ASN A 107 1.91 -10.09 -5.43
C ASN A 107 2.56 -8.97 -6.25
N LEU A 108 1.96 -7.78 -6.35
CA LEU A 108 2.45 -6.70 -7.19
C LEU A 108 3.76 -6.09 -6.66
N THR A 109 3.84 -5.81 -5.36
CA THR A 109 5.05 -5.27 -4.74
C THR A 109 6.22 -6.26 -4.80
N GLN A 110 5.94 -7.56 -4.74
CA GLN A 110 6.94 -8.60 -4.94
C GLN A 110 7.43 -8.63 -6.39
N LEU A 111 6.53 -8.51 -7.36
CA LEU A 111 6.89 -8.37 -8.77
C LEU A 111 7.77 -7.14 -9.00
N TRP A 112 7.42 -6.00 -8.41
CA TRP A 112 8.23 -4.79 -8.51
C TRP A 112 9.61 -4.98 -7.88
N SER A 113 9.71 -5.64 -6.74
CA SER A 113 11.00 -5.91 -6.07
C SER A 113 11.94 -6.74 -6.95
N ILE A 114 11.41 -7.66 -7.75
CA ILE A 114 12.19 -8.60 -8.57
C ILE A 114 12.53 -7.99 -9.93
N ALA A 115 11.56 -7.36 -10.60
CA ALA A 115 11.70 -6.99 -12.02
C ALA A 115 11.72 -5.48 -12.28
N TYR A 116 11.22 -4.67 -11.33
CA TYR A 116 11.06 -3.22 -11.49
C TYR A 116 11.52 -2.42 -10.26
N PRO A 117 12.72 -2.69 -9.69
CA PRO A 117 13.14 -2.07 -8.42
C PRO A 117 13.30 -0.55 -8.51
N GLU A 118 13.68 -0.01 -9.67
CA GLU A 118 13.79 1.43 -9.90
C GLU A 118 12.40 2.10 -9.83
N TYR A 119 11.42 1.51 -10.53
CA TYR A 119 10.04 1.96 -10.47
C TYR A 119 9.50 1.90 -9.03
N TYR A 120 9.83 0.84 -8.28
CA TYR A 120 9.39 0.70 -6.89
C TYR A 120 9.96 1.82 -6.01
N ALA A 121 11.24 2.16 -6.18
CA ALA A 121 11.89 3.26 -5.46
C ALA A 121 11.26 4.62 -5.82
N ASP A 122 10.99 4.87 -7.10
CA ASP A 122 10.29 6.06 -7.59
C ASP A 122 8.88 6.17 -6.98
N TRP A 123 8.15 5.06 -7.00
CA TRP A 123 6.81 5.00 -6.41
C TRP A 123 6.84 5.32 -4.91
N ILE A 124 7.81 4.79 -4.15
CA ILE A 124 7.97 5.13 -2.73
C ILE A 124 8.26 6.63 -2.58
N SER A 125 9.19 7.18 -3.36
CA SER A 125 9.52 8.60 -3.33
C SER A 125 8.28 9.47 -3.57
N SER A 126 7.40 9.06 -4.46
CA SER A 126 6.09 9.67 -4.69
C SER A 126 5.21 9.65 -3.43
N GLN A 127 5.12 8.51 -2.72
CA GLN A 127 4.34 8.42 -1.48
C GLN A 127 4.93 9.30 -0.37
N LEU A 128 6.25 9.45 -0.33
CA LEU A 128 6.93 10.31 0.63
C LEU A 128 6.69 11.80 0.36
N LEU A 129 6.42 12.23 -0.88
CA LEU A 129 5.93 13.58 -1.15
C LEU A 129 4.57 13.81 -0.49
N VAL A 130 3.63 12.87 -0.65
CA VAL A 130 2.31 12.97 0.01
C VAL A 130 2.45 13.02 1.53
N TYR A 131 3.38 12.23 2.09
CA TYR A 131 3.68 12.29 3.52
C TYR A 131 4.23 13.66 3.95
N LYS A 132 5.14 14.25 3.18
CA LYS A 132 5.69 15.59 3.45
C LYS A 132 4.60 16.68 3.41
N ASP A 133 3.69 16.58 2.44
CA ASP A 133 2.63 17.57 2.24
C ASP A 133 1.53 17.50 3.31
N ALA A 134 1.16 16.28 3.72
CA ALA A 134 -0.02 16.05 4.56
C ALA A 134 0.26 15.38 5.90
N GLY A 135 1.48 14.94 6.13
CA GLY A 135 1.94 14.34 7.40
C GLY A 135 1.55 12.88 7.61
N TRP A 136 0.93 12.21 6.62
CA TRP A 136 0.49 10.82 6.72
C TRP A 136 0.65 10.09 5.38
N LEU A 137 0.85 8.77 5.43
CA LEU A 137 0.72 7.91 4.25
C LEU A 137 -0.76 7.60 4.01
N GLY A 138 -1.17 7.55 2.74
CA GLY A 138 -2.54 7.23 2.37
C GLY A 138 -2.83 5.73 2.36
N ASP A 139 -4.10 5.38 2.51
CA ASP A 139 -4.63 4.04 2.20
C ASP A 139 -4.76 3.84 0.67
N GLY A 140 -5.05 4.94 -0.03
CA GLY A 140 -4.97 5.11 -1.47
C GLY A 140 -4.81 6.58 -1.81
N ILE A 141 -4.29 6.88 -3.00
CA ILE A 141 -4.00 8.25 -3.44
C ILE A 141 -4.54 8.48 -4.86
N ALA A 142 -5.42 9.47 -5.02
CA ALA A 142 -5.88 9.94 -6.32
C ALA A 142 -5.59 11.44 -6.46
N CYS A 143 -4.77 11.82 -7.44
CA CYS A 143 -4.28 13.21 -7.60
C CYS A 143 -3.75 13.77 -6.26
N SER A 144 -2.95 13.01 -5.56
CA SER A 144 -2.41 13.26 -4.20
C SER A 144 -3.43 13.38 -3.08
N LYS A 145 -4.73 13.33 -3.34
CA LYS A 145 -5.76 13.29 -2.30
C LYS A 145 -5.89 11.89 -1.72
N TYR A 146 -6.12 11.82 -0.41
CA TYR A 146 -6.43 10.56 0.24
C TYR A 146 -7.74 9.98 -0.30
N VAL A 147 -7.69 8.70 -0.66
CA VAL A 147 -8.87 7.91 -0.99
C VAL A 147 -9.16 7.03 0.21
N SER A 148 -10.32 7.25 0.84
CA SER A 148 -10.79 6.36 1.90
C SER A 148 -11.18 5.02 1.28
N GLY A 149 -10.50 3.97 1.71
CA GLY A 149 -10.66 2.63 1.19
C GLY A 149 -10.92 1.62 2.30
N VAL A 150 -10.06 0.63 2.40
CA VAL A 150 -10.21 -0.47 3.36
C VAL A 150 -9.63 -0.18 4.75
N GLY A 151 -9.01 0.99 4.95
CA GLY A 151 -8.54 1.43 6.26
C GLY A 151 -7.30 0.70 6.76
N THR A 152 -6.40 0.32 5.87
CA THR A 152 -5.19 -0.45 6.15
C THR A 152 -3.92 0.41 6.04
N ASN A 153 -2.74 -0.14 6.25
CA ASN A 153 -1.46 0.57 6.07
C ASN A 153 -0.58 -0.11 5.00
N PHE A 154 -1.13 -0.41 3.86
CA PHE A 154 -0.38 -1.08 2.81
C PHE A 154 0.72 -0.22 2.18
N THR A 155 0.59 1.10 2.18
CA THR A 155 1.69 1.98 1.76
C THR A 155 2.89 1.85 2.69
N GLY A 156 2.68 1.87 4.02
CA GLY A 156 3.75 1.63 4.99
C GLY A 156 4.35 0.22 4.88
N LEU A 157 3.50 -0.79 4.69
CA LEU A 157 3.92 -2.16 4.40
C LEU A 157 4.82 -2.22 3.16
N ALA A 158 4.42 -1.57 2.05
CA ALA A 158 5.17 -1.56 0.81
C ALA A 158 6.55 -0.89 0.98
N ILE A 159 6.63 0.22 1.71
CA ILE A 159 7.91 0.88 2.04
C ILE A 159 8.83 -0.06 2.82
N ALA A 160 8.30 -0.69 3.88
CA ALA A 160 9.07 -1.64 4.69
C ALA A 160 9.48 -2.88 3.89
N ALA A 161 8.60 -3.41 3.04
CA ALA A 161 8.90 -4.54 2.16
C ALA A 161 10.03 -4.21 1.16
N ALA A 162 9.98 -3.05 0.51
CA ALA A 162 11.04 -2.62 -0.39
C ALA A 162 12.40 -2.53 0.32
N TYR A 163 12.42 -1.92 1.51
CA TYR A 163 13.62 -1.86 2.34
C TYR A 163 14.12 -3.28 2.68
N ASN A 164 13.25 -4.17 3.13
CA ASN A 164 13.61 -5.55 3.50
C ASN A 164 14.10 -6.37 2.28
N CYS A 165 13.64 -6.05 1.08
CA CYS A 165 14.12 -6.64 -0.19
C CYS A 165 15.41 -6.02 -0.74
N GLY A 166 16.01 -5.05 -0.04
CA GLY A 166 17.30 -4.44 -0.43
C GLY A 166 17.19 -3.18 -1.29
N ILE A 167 16.00 -2.69 -1.58
CA ILE A 167 15.80 -1.44 -2.32
C ILE A 167 16.13 -0.26 -1.39
N ARG A 168 17.00 0.65 -1.85
CA ARG A 168 17.54 1.76 -1.04
C ARG A 168 17.51 3.12 -1.74
N ASN A 169 17.08 3.17 -3.00
CA ASN A 169 17.08 4.39 -3.83
C ASN A 169 15.89 5.31 -3.50
N PHE A 170 15.63 5.53 -2.20
CA PHE A 170 14.65 6.47 -1.68
C PHE A 170 15.13 7.00 -0.31
N ASP A 171 14.49 8.02 0.21
CA ASP A 171 14.79 8.53 1.56
C ASP A 171 14.35 7.51 2.63
N VAL A 172 15.28 6.63 3.03
CA VAL A 172 15.01 5.52 3.95
C VAL A 172 14.61 6.04 5.34
N ALA A 173 15.22 7.13 5.81
CA ALA A 173 14.91 7.69 7.13
C ALA A 173 13.48 8.24 7.17
N LEU A 174 13.10 9.01 6.17
CA LEU A 174 11.74 9.52 6.01
C LEU A 174 10.73 8.38 5.78
N GLY A 175 11.10 7.37 4.99
CA GLY A 175 10.27 6.19 4.74
C GLY A 175 9.96 5.43 6.03
N TYR A 176 10.96 5.25 6.88
CA TYR A 176 10.78 4.63 8.19
C TYR A 176 9.90 5.50 9.13
N GLU A 177 10.18 6.80 9.20
CA GLU A 177 9.38 7.75 9.99
C GLU A 177 7.89 7.68 9.59
N ALA A 178 7.62 7.75 8.29
CA ALA A 178 6.27 7.73 7.76
C ALA A 178 5.55 6.39 8.03
N ALA A 179 6.22 5.26 7.79
CA ALA A 179 5.68 3.93 8.06
C ALA A 179 5.39 3.72 9.55
N ARG A 180 6.36 4.08 10.41
CA ARG A 180 6.22 4.02 11.86
C ARG A 180 5.05 4.88 12.37
N LYS A 181 4.96 6.12 11.90
CA LYS A 181 3.87 7.03 12.27
C LYS A 181 2.51 6.45 11.88
N ASN A 182 2.40 5.87 10.69
CA ASN A 182 1.18 5.20 10.26
C ASN A 182 0.85 3.94 11.06
N GLU A 183 1.85 3.21 11.58
CA GLU A 183 1.62 2.06 12.44
C GLU A 183 1.11 2.44 13.83
N LEU A 184 1.66 3.47 14.46
CA LEU A 184 1.50 3.75 15.88
C LEU A 184 0.71 5.03 16.20
N GLY A 185 0.68 5.99 15.27
CA GLY A 185 0.06 7.30 15.50
C GLY A 185 -1.44 7.28 15.30
N SER A 186 -2.20 7.88 16.22
CA SER A 186 -3.65 8.03 16.12
C SER A 186 -4.11 9.50 16.11
N GLU A 187 -3.34 10.39 16.74
CA GLU A 187 -3.71 11.79 16.92
C GLU A 187 -3.55 12.57 15.60
N GLY A 188 -4.60 13.33 15.25
CA GLY A 188 -4.61 14.15 14.05
C GLY A 188 -4.63 13.39 12.73
N ARG A 189 -4.93 12.10 12.74
CA ARG A 189 -5.02 11.27 11.52
C ARG A 189 -6.27 11.64 10.72
N PRO A 190 -6.13 12.10 9.46
CA PRO A 190 -7.28 12.40 8.61
C PRO A 190 -7.91 11.12 8.05
N ALA A 191 -9.15 11.23 7.57
CA ALA A 191 -9.82 10.16 6.84
C ALA A 191 -9.01 9.78 5.58
N GLY A 192 -8.87 8.48 5.35
CA GLY A 192 -8.09 7.94 4.21
C GLY A 192 -6.57 7.87 4.43
N ALA A 193 -6.08 8.28 5.60
CA ALA A 193 -4.65 8.18 5.95
C ALA A 193 -4.25 6.80 6.50
N GLY A 194 -4.74 5.73 5.92
CA GLY A 194 -4.49 4.36 6.37
C GLY A 194 -5.03 4.08 7.77
N LYS A 195 -5.01 2.84 8.20
CA LYS A 195 -5.45 2.32 9.51
C LYS A 195 -6.59 3.06 10.21
N LEU A 196 -7.72 2.41 10.35
CA LEU A 196 -8.80 2.81 11.24
C LEU A 196 -8.53 2.28 12.66
N ASP A 197 -9.09 2.91 13.68
CA ASP A 197 -9.01 2.46 15.09
C ASP A 197 -7.60 2.16 15.61
N VAL A 198 -6.55 2.78 15.03
CA VAL A 198 -5.16 2.47 15.39
C VAL A 198 -4.87 2.67 16.87
N GLY A 199 -5.49 3.65 17.52
CA GLY A 199 -5.33 3.88 18.95
C GLY A 199 -5.79 2.67 19.78
N GLN A 200 -6.93 2.08 19.44
CA GLN A 200 -7.43 0.87 20.09
C GLN A 200 -6.56 -0.34 19.81
N PHE A 201 -6.10 -0.49 18.56
CA PHE A 201 -5.17 -1.56 18.21
C PHE A 201 -3.84 -1.47 18.97
N VAL A 202 -3.24 -0.29 19.06
CA VAL A 202 -1.98 -0.08 19.79
C VAL A 202 -2.15 -0.32 21.29
N GLU A 203 -3.26 0.11 21.88
CA GLU A 203 -3.55 -0.06 23.32
C GLU A 203 -3.81 -1.53 23.68
N ARG A 204 -4.61 -2.24 22.86
CA ARG A 204 -5.16 -3.56 23.19
C ARG A 204 -4.47 -4.72 22.48
N GLY A 205 -3.78 -4.46 21.38
CA GLY A 205 -3.27 -5.48 20.46
C GLY A 205 -4.32 -5.95 19.43
N TYR A 206 -5.55 -5.44 19.49
CA TYR A 206 -6.61 -5.74 18.52
C TYR A 206 -7.55 -4.54 18.35
N SER A 207 -8.23 -4.46 17.22
CA SER A 207 -9.30 -3.49 16.96
C SER A 207 -10.62 -4.08 17.50
N PRO A 208 -11.33 -3.41 18.44
CA PRO A 208 -12.56 -3.96 19.02
C PRO A 208 -13.72 -3.92 18.01
N TYR A 209 -14.59 -4.92 18.10
CA TYR A 209 -15.80 -4.98 17.29
C TYR A 209 -16.82 -3.91 17.73
N SER A 210 -17.42 -3.27 16.74
CA SER A 210 -18.55 -2.38 16.89
C SER A 210 -19.55 -2.65 15.75
N THR A 211 -20.83 -2.53 16.05
CA THR A 211 -21.91 -2.61 15.06
C THR A 211 -21.96 -1.36 14.16
N GLU A 212 -21.27 -0.30 14.53
CA GLU A 212 -21.16 0.89 13.70
C GLU A 212 -20.16 0.62 12.57
N LEU A 213 -20.64 0.64 11.33
CA LEU A 213 -19.81 0.52 10.14
C LEU A 213 -19.19 1.89 9.80
N HIS A 214 -17.92 2.04 10.02
CA HIS A 214 -17.22 3.29 9.75
C HIS A 214 -16.04 3.06 8.82
N MET A 215 -15.95 3.91 7.81
CA MET A 215 -14.77 4.07 6.95
C MET A 215 -13.75 5.04 7.55
N GLN A 216 -13.91 5.42 8.80
CA GLN A 216 -13.08 6.38 9.51
C GLN A 216 -12.70 5.84 10.89
N THR A 217 -11.60 6.37 11.43
CA THR A 217 -11.18 6.07 12.80
C THR A 217 -12.27 6.43 13.79
N THR A 218 -12.62 5.49 14.65
CA THR A 218 -13.60 5.68 15.72
C THR A 218 -13.03 5.21 17.06
N PRO A 219 -13.27 5.93 18.16
CA PRO A 219 -12.84 5.50 19.48
C PRO A 219 -13.66 4.31 20.03
N ARG A 220 -14.68 3.87 19.30
CA ARG A 220 -15.58 2.80 19.73
C ARG A 220 -15.26 1.43 19.16
N GLY A 221 -14.39 1.37 18.16
CA GLY A 221 -14.07 0.15 17.42
C GLY A 221 -14.58 0.19 15.98
N SER A 222 -14.57 -0.94 15.32
CA SER A 222 -14.91 -1.07 13.91
C SER A 222 -15.82 -2.27 13.65
N GLY A 223 -16.74 -2.14 12.69
CA GLY A 223 -17.50 -3.27 12.15
C GLY A 223 -16.64 -4.30 11.41
N PHE A 224 -15.39 -3.95 11.08
CA PHE A 224 -14.39 -4.79 10.37
C PHE A 224 -13.24 -5.21 11.29
N SER A 225 -13.45 -5.20 12.58
CA SER A 225 -12.42 -5.33 13.62
C SER A 225 -11.46 -6.50 13.46
N ALA A 226 -11.97 -7.68 13.10
CA ALA A 226 -11.13 -8.86 12.94
C ALA A 226 -10.22 -8.75 11.72
N SER A 227 -10.76 -8.37 10.55
CA SER A 227 -9.93 -8.16 9.37
C SER A 227 -8.91 -7.03 9.57
N HIS A 228 -9.30 -5.92 10.21
CA HIS A 228 -8.36 -4.85 10.55
C HIS A 228 -7.24 -5.33 11.48
N THR A 229 -7.56 -6.14 12.50
CA THR A 229 -6.55 -6.70 13.39
C THR A 229 -5.54 -7.56 12.64
N LEU A 230 -6.01 -8.42 11.72
CA LEU A 230 -5.12 -9.24 10.89
C LEU A 230 -4.21 -8.39 10.00
N GLU A 231 -4.78 -7.44 9.27
CA GLU A 231 -4.03 -6.55 8.37
C GLU A 231 -3.03 -5.67 9.14
N TYR A 232 -3.41 -5.16 10.31
CA TYR A 232 -2.53 -4.34 11.15
C TYR A 232 -1.40 -5.17 11.77
N SER A 233 -1.67 -6.41 12.14
CA SER A 233 -0.65 -7.35 12.60
C SER A 233 0.38 -7.63 11.51
N PHE A 234 -0.06 -7.78 10.27
CA PHE A 234 0.80 -8.01 9.13
C PHE A 234 1.68 -6.80 8.80
N SER A 235 1.09 -5.60 8.71
CA SER A 235 1.87 -4.37 8.44
C SER A 235 2.84 -4.05 9.59
N ALA A 236 2.42 -4.24 10.84
CA ALA A 236 3.29 -4.06 12.01
C ALA A 236 4.51 -5.00 11.96
N TYR A 237 4.35 -6.26 11.54
CA TYR A 237 5.46 -7.17 11.36
C TYR A 237 6.49 -6.65 10.34
N ALA A 238 6.03 -6.18 9.18
CA ALA A 238 6.91 -5.67 8.13
C ALA A 238 7.71 -4.45 8.59
N VAL A 239 7.05 -3.49 9.26
CA VAL A 239 7.70 -2.29 9.80
C VAL A 239 8.63 -2.65 10.98
N ALA A 240 8.29 -3.67 11.79
CA ALA A 240 9.18 -4.18 12.83
C ALA A 240 10.50 -4.68 12.25
N GLN A 241 10.47 -5.44 11.13
CA GLN A 241 11.72 -5.90 10.50
C GLN A 241 12.58 -4.73 9.99
N MET A 242 11.96 -3.69 9.44
CA MET A 242 12.67 -2.47 9.04
C MET A 242 13.27 -1.76 10.26
N ALA A 243 12.49 -1.60 11.35
CA ALA A 243 12.96 -1.01 12.61
C ALA A 243 14.21 -1.73 13.15
N ARG A 244 14.16 -3.07 13.19
CA ARG A 244 15.29 -3.89 13.65
C ARG A 244 16.55 -3.67 12.81
N GLN A 245 16.41 -3.67 11.47
CA GLN A 245 17.56 -3.46 10.57
C GLN A 245 18.16 -2.05 10.69
N LEU A 246 17.34 -1.06 11.07
CA LEU A 246 17.76 0.32 11.30
C LEU A 246 18.26 0.57 12.74
N GLY A 247 18.21 -0.41 13.63
CA GLY A 247 18.67 -0.31 15.03
C GLY A 247 17.67 0.37 15.96
N HIS A 248 16.40 0.49 15.60
CA HIS A 248 15.33 1.04 16.44
C HIS A 248 14.70 -0.04 17.32
N GLU A 249 15.45 -0.52 18.32
CA GLU A 249 15.06 -1.69 19.13
C GLU A 249 13.73 -1.51 19.86
N ALA A 250 13.48 -0.35 20.46
CA ALA A 250 12.23 -0.10 21.18
C ALA A 250 11.00 -0.17 20.25
N ASP A 251 11.10 0.36 19.05
CA ASP A 251 10.05 0.28 18.04
C ASP A 251 9.89 -1.17 17.54
N TYR A 252 11.01 -1.87 17.35
CA TYR A 252 10.98 -3.29 16.99
C TYR A 252 10.18 -4.11 17.99
N GLU A 253 10.47 -4.00 19.28
CA GLU A 253 9.77 -4.75 20.32
C GLU A 253 8.28 -4.39 20.38
N GLN A 254 7.93 -3.11 20.27
CA GLN A 254 6.54 -2.67 20.27
C GLN A 254 5.77 -3.22 19.03
N LEU A 255 6.32 -3.05 17.84
CA LEU A 255 5.70 -3.49 16.60
C LEU A 255 5.64 -5.02 16.51
N LYS A 256 6.67 -5.71 17.00
CA LYS A 256 6.71 -7.17 17.10
C LYS A 256 5.60 -7.70 18.00
N LYS A 257 5.35 -7.04 19.14
CA LYS A 257 4.23 -7.38 20.02
C LYS A 257 2.89 -7.19 19.29
N LEU A 258 2.70 -6.07 18.60
CA LEU A 258 1.47 -5.77 17.84
C LEU A 258 1.26 -6.75 16.68
N SER A 259 2.32 -7.27 16.09
CA SER A 259 2.22 -8.27 15.03
C SER A 259 1.62 -9.60 15.48
N GLY A 260 1.59 -9.87 16.77
CA GLY A 260 0.90 -11.02 17.38
C GLY A 260 -0.58 -10.77 17.70
N GLY A 261 -1.13 -9.62 17.33
CA GLY A 261 -2.51 -9.24 17.67
C GLY A 261 -3.58 -10.20 17.15
N TRP A 262 -3.33 -10.87 16.04
CA TRP A 262 -4.21 -11.90 15.49
C TRP A 262 -4.45 -13.08 16.45
N GLU A 263 -3.48 -13.44 17.29
CA GLU A 263 -3.58 -14.52 18.28
C GLU A 263 -4.68 -14.24 19.32
N LEU A 264 -4.90 -12.94 19.63
CA LEU A 264 -5.95 -12.51 20.55
C LEU A 264 -7.36 -12.77 20.01
N LEU A 265 -7.49 -12.88 18.69
CA LEU A 265 -8.77 -13.15 18.03
C LEU A 265 -8.96 -14.61 17.65
N PHE A 266 -7.93 -15.45 17.77
CA PHE A 266 -8.10 -16.88 17.54
C PHE A 266 -8.90 -17.50 18.68
N ASP A 267 -10.06 -18.05 18.35
CA ASP A 267 -10.92 -18.76 19.29
C ASP A 267 -10.58 -20.25 19.24
N PRO A 268 -10.00 -20.82 20.32
CA PRO A 268 -9.61 -22.23 20.35
C PRO A 268 -10.80 -23.20 20.38
N GLU A 269 -12.00 -22.72 20.71
CA GLU A 269 -13.22 -23.54 20.71
C GLU A 269 -13.77 -23.69 19.29
N THR A 270 -13.96 -22.58 18.59
CA THR A 270 -14.51 -22.59 17.23
C THR A 270 -13.47 -22.85 16.15
N LYS A 271 -12.15 -22.65 16.45
CA LYS A 271 -11.02 -22.73 15.53
C LYS A 271 -11.01 -21.65 14.43
N TYR A 272 -11.76 -20.57 14.66
CA TYR A 272 -11.81 -19.42 13.75
C TYR A 272 -11.20 -18.16 14.39
N ILE A 273 -10.89 -17.18 13.56
CA ILE A 273 -10.71 -15.79 14.00
C ILE A 273 -12.10 -15.26 14.33
N ARG A 274 -12.30 -14.86 15.58
CA ARG A 274 -13.57 -14.36 16.10
C ARG A 274 -13.38 -12.94 16.66
N PRO A 275 -14.21 -11.99 16.26
CA PRO A 275 -14.10 -10.63 16.77
C PRO A 275 -14.27 -10.56 18.29
N ARG A 276 -13.52 -9.64 18.92
CA ARG A 276 -13.74 -9.27 20.34
C ARG A 276 -14.28 -7.87 20.45
N ASP A 277 -15.10 -7.65 21.44
CA ASP A 277 -15.61 -6.32 21.79
C ASP A 277 -14.61 -5.52 22.66
N ARG A 278 -14.99 -4.35 23.11
CA ARG A 278 -14.16 -3.50 23.97
C ARG A 278 -13.92 -4.05 25.38
N SER A 279 -14.76 -4.96 25.87
CA SER A 279 -14.56 -5.63 27.17
C SER A 279 -13.49 -6.73 27.08
N GLY A 280 -13.13 -7.14 25.87
CA GLY A 280 -12.21 -8.24 25.60
C GLY A 280 -12.91 -9.59 25.41
N GLU A 281 -14.23 -9.61 25.44
CA GLU A 281 -15.01 -10.83 25.23
C GLU A 281 -15.23 -11.08 23.74
N PHE A 282 -15.27 -12.35 23.34
CA PHE A 282 -15.68 -12.73 22.00
C PHE A 282 -17.15 -12.37 21.78
N ILE A 283 -17.50 -11.86 20.59
CA ILE A 283 -18.90 -11.56 20.27
C ILE A 283 -19.76 -12.82 20.40
N ALA A 284 -20.96 -12.71 21.03
CA ALA A 284 -21.80 -13.86 21.33
C ALA A 284 -22.39 -14.51 20.07
N ASP A 285 -22.99 -13.71 19.20
CA ASP A 285 -23.65 -14.18 17.97
C ASP A 285 -22.63 -14.26 16.83
N PHE A 286 -21.80 -15.30 16.85
CA PHE A 286 -20.76 -15.51 15.85
C PHE A 286 -21.16 -16.59 14.85
N ASP A 287 -21.37 -16.18 13.60
CA ASP A 287 -21.50 -17.07 12.46
C ASP A 287 -20.24 -16.92 11.56
N PRO A 288 -19.39 -17.96 11.43
CA PRO A 288 -18.17 -17.87 10.62
C PRO A 288 -18.41 -17.64 9.12
N TYR A 289 -19.63 -17.85 8.63
CA TYR A 289 -20.03 -17.62 7.24
C TYR A 289 -20.69 -16.26 7.02
N ALA A 290 -21.01 -15.52 8.07
CA ALA A 290 -21.62 -14.20 7.95
C ALA A 290 -20.61 -13.21 7.35
N ALA A 291 -20.92 -12.68 6.16
CA ALA A 291 -20.14 -11.63 5.53
C ALA A 291 -20.33 -10.29 6.28
N TRP A 292 -19.30 -9.47 6.30
CA TRP A 292 -19.29 -8.13 6.90
C TRP A 292 -19.44 -8.07 8.42
N ALA A 293 -19.51 -9.19 9.10
CA ALA A 293 -19.61 -9.27 10.56
C ALA A 293 -18.22 -9.41 11.20
N GLY A 294 -17.52 -8.30 11.35
CA GLY A 294 -16.12 -8.25 11.81
C GLY A 294 -15.09 -8.37 10.71
N PHE A 295 -15.50 -8.62 9.47
CA PHE A 295 -14.61 -8.85 8.32
C PHE A 295 -15.03 -7.98 7.14
N GLN A 296 -14.11 -7.25 6.58
CA GLN A 296 -14.35 -6.44 5.40
C GLN A 296 -14.35 -7.33 4.14
N GLU A 297 -15.39 -7.19 3.32
CA GLU A 297 -15.55 -7.91 2.04
C GLU A 297 -15.41 -9.44 2.15
N GLY A 298 -15.66 -10.00 3.32
CA GLY A 298 -15.47 -11.44 3.54
C GLY A 298 -16.07 -11.92 4.86
N ASN A 299 -15.64 -13.10 5.27
CA ASN A 299 -16.08 -13.77 6.49
C ASN A 299 -14.92 -14.52 7.16
N ALA A 300 -15.14 -15.10 8.35
CA ALA A 300 -14.11 -15.77 9.13
C ALA A 300 -13.48 -16.96 8.39
N VAL A 301 -14.24 -17.68 7.56
CA VAL A 301 -13.73 -18.83 6.80
C VAL A 301 -12.70 -18.37 5.75
N GLN A 302 -12.99 -17.27 5.04
CA GLN A 302 -12.09 -16.72 4.03
C GLN A 302 -10.83 -16.15 4.66
N TYR A 303 -10.97 -15.41 5.76
CA TYR A 303 -9.83 -14.79 6.45
C TYR A 303 -8.96 -15.80 7.22
N LEU A 304 -9.47 -16.98 7.55
CA LEU A 304 -8.66 -18.05 8.15
C LEU A 304 -7.51 -18.48 7.23
N SER A 305 -7.68 -18.39 5.92
CA SER A 305 -6.63 -18.71 4.95
C SER A 305 -5.42 -17.78 5.02
N LEU A 306 -5.57 -16.55 5.49
CA LEU A 306 -4.47 -15.61 5.71
C LEU A 306 -3.49 -16.11 6.78
N ILE A 307 -3.99 -16.79 7.81
CA ILE A 307 -3.16 -17.40 8.86
C ILE A 307 -2.34 -18.57 8.29
N HIS A 308 -2.93 -19.35 7.39
CA HIS A 308 -2.23 -20.46 6.74
C HIS A 308 -1.13 -20.01 5.78
N ILE A 309 -1.21 -18.78 5.25
CA ILE A 309 -0.16 -18.20 4.41
C ILE A 309 1.04 -17.74 5.24
N SER A 310 0.80 -17.24 6.45
CA SER A 310 1.85 -16.77 7.36
C SER A 310 2.52 -17.89 8.14
N GLU A 311 1.85 -19.03 8.30
CA GLU A 311 2.41 -20.26 8.91
C GLU A 311 2.38 -21.39 7.88
N PRO A 312 3.51 -21.75 7.25
CA PRO A 312 3.56 -22.92 6.42
C PRO A 312 3.17 -24.12 7.27
N THR A 313 2.15 -24.83 6.83
CA THR A 313 1.66 -26.05 7.48
C THR A 313 2.82 -26.93 7.87
N ARG A 314 3.03 -27.11 9.16
CA ARG A 314 3.90 -28.18 9.64
C ARG A 314 3.25 -29.50 9.21
N PRO A 315 4.02 -30.42 8.59
CA PRO A 315 3.51 -31.72 8.24
C PRO A 315 3.10 -32.52 9.47
#